data_6d0e1ee1dc96e0262d13fab2ecadcfbb
#
_entry.id   6d0e1ee1dc96e0262d13fab2ecadcfbb
#
_cell.length_a   1.000
_cell.length_b   1.000
_cell.length_c   1.000
_cell.angle_alpha   90.00
_cell.angle_beta   90.00
_cell.angle_gamma   90.00
#
_symmetry.space_group_name_H-M   'P 1'
#
loop_
_entity.id
_entity.type
_entity.pdbx_description
1 polymer ?
#
loop_
_entity_poly.entity_id
_entity_poly.type
_entity_poly.pdbx_seq_one_letter_code
_entity_poly.pdbx_strand_id
1 'polypeptide(L)'
;MIKKCDYQSLLLEASLLITDYSSIFFDFGYLEKPIIYAHFDYEEYRESNYPKGYFDYTLDGFGTICKDINCVINEILFELENNFILKKKYEKRIKKFFAFSDCNNCKRIFERIINKKEEKSEYNILYVILFLFLFKIFQIIK
;
A
#
# COMPACT_ATOMS: atom_id res chain seq x y z
N MET A 1 31.88 -12.43 1.84
CA MET A 1 31.50 -11.07 1.38
C MET A 1 30.02 -11.13 0.99
N ILE A 2 29.10 -10.58 1.82
CA ILE A 2 27.67 -10.59 1.51
C ILE A 2 27.47 -9.58 0.36
N LYS A 3 27.06 -10.08 -0.80
CA LYS A 3 26.72 -9.24 -1.96
C LYS A 3 25.60 -8.29 -1.49
N LYS A 4 25.81 -6.98 -1.58
CA LYS A 4 24.79 -5.99 -1.26
C LYS A 4 23.64 -6.20 -2.24
N CYS A 5 22.61 -6.93 -1.79
CA CYS A 5 21.45 -7.22 -2.62
C CYS A 5 20.57 -5.96 -2.64
N ASP A 6 20.24 -5.48 -3.82
CA ASP A 6 19.29 -4.40 -3.97
C ASP A 6 17.89 -4.93 -3.65
N TYR A 7 17.18 -4.26 -2.76
CA TYR A 7 15.85 -4.65 -2.30
C TYR A 7 14.84 -4.79 -3.45
N GLN A 8 14.88 -3.88 -4.42
CA GLN A 8 13.97 -3.91 -5.56
C GLN A 8 14.22 -5.11 -6.46
N SER A 9 15.50 -5.40 -6.73
CA SER A 9 15.88 -6.59 -7.49
C SER A 9 15.43 -7.87 -6.81
N LEU A 10 15.56 -7.94 -5.47
CA LEU A 10 15.11 -9.10 -4.69
C LEU A 10 13.60 -9.33 -4.83
N LEU A 11 12.78 -8.27 -4.74
CA LEU A 11 11.33 -8.37 -4.93
C LEU A 11 10.95 -8.85 -6.33
N LEU A 12 11.67 -8.37 -7.36
CA LEU A 12 11.42 -8.76 -8.73
C LEU A 12 11.82 -10.21 -9.02
N GLU A 13 12.90 -10.71 -8.44
CA GLU A 13 13.43 -12.06 -8.66
C GLU A 13 12.71 -13.13 -7.82
N ALA A 14 12.23 -12.79 -6.61
CA ALA A 14 11.56 -13.73 -5.73
C ALA A 14 10.23 -14.22 -6.33
N SER A 15 9.96 -15.53 -6.22
CA SER A 15 8.70 -16.14 -6.68
C SER A 15 7.66 -16.24 -5.57
N LEU A 16 8.07 -16.20 -4.31
CA LEU A 16 7.22 -16.34 -3.13
C LEU A 16 7.71 -15.38 -2.03
N LEU A 17 6.78 -14.75 -1.34
CA LEU A 17 7.04 -13.99 -0.11
C LEU A 17 6.49 -14.74 1.09
N ILE A 18 7.33 -14.95 2.11
CA ILE A 18 6.89 -15.37 3.43
C ILE A 18 7.16 -14.19 4.37
N THR A 19 6.12 -13.70 5.02
CA THR A 19 6.21 -12.51 5.87
C THR A 19 5.24 -12.61 7.05
N ASP A 20 5.47 -11.81 8.06
CA ASP A 20 4.61 -11.62 9.21
C ASP A 20 3.64 -10.43 9.01
N TYR A 21 3.86 -9.32 9.73
CA TYR A 21 3.02 -8.11 9.70
C TYR A 21 3.64 -6.97 8.89
N SER A 22 4.69 -7.22 8.14
CA SER A 22 5.42 -6.23 7.37
C SER A 22 4.62 -5.73 6.17
N SER A 23 4.65 -4.43 5.90
CA SER A 23 3.99 -3.80 4.74
C SER A 23 4.55 -4.20 3.38
N ILE A 24 5.67 -4.90 3.33
CA ILE A 24 6.30 -5.42 2.10
C ILE A 24 5.32 -6.26 1.26
N PHE A 25 4.32 -6.88 1.89
CA PHE A 25 3.33 -7.68 1.17
C PHE A 25 2.48 -6.86 0.19
N PHE A 26 2.33 -5.55 0.40
CA PHE A 26 1.66 -4.68 -0.57
C PHE A 26 2.47 -4.58 -1.86
N ASP A 27 3.79 -4.38 -1.76
CA ASP A 27 4.67 -4.33 -2.93
C ASP A 27 4.67 -5.66 -3.68
N PHE A 28 4.75 -6.77 -2.94
CA PHE A 28 4.74 -8.10 -3.52
C PHE A 28 3.39 -8.48 -4.13
N GLY A 29 2.29 -8.08 -3.49
CA GLY A 29 0.94 -8.21 -4.02
C GLY A 29 0.73 -7.39 -5.31
N TYR A 30 1.30 -6.18 -5.40
CA TYR A 30 1.27 -5.38 -6.62
C TYR A 30 1.97 -6.07 -7.80
N LEU A 31 2.96 -6.93 -7.53
CA LEU A 31 3.62 -7.79 -8.53
C LEU A 31 2.82 -9.06 -8.86
N GLU A 32 1.62 -9.23 -8.29
CA GLU A 32 0.74 -10.39 -8.47
C GLU A 32 1.43 -11.73 -8.17
N LYS A 33 2.28 -11.78 -7.15
CA LYS A 33 3.02 -12.97 -6.72
C LYS A 33 2.45 -13.58 -5.44
N PRO A 34 2.61 -14.91 -5.21
CA PRO A 34 2.11 -15.59 -4.01
C PRO A 34 2.73 -15.09 -2.71
N ILE A 35 1.91 -15.03 -1.65
CA ILE A 35 2.28 -14.58 -0.31
C ILE A 35 1.81 -15.61 0.71
N ILE A 36 2.65 -15.90 1.71
CA ILE A 36 2.31 -16.65 2.91
C ILE A 36 2.51 -15.72 4.10
N TYR A 37 1.45 -15.52 4.89
CA TYR A 37 1.52 -14.78 6.14
C TYR A 37 1.79 -15.75 7.30
N ALA A 38 2.94 -15.63 7.95
CA ALA A 38 3.32 -16.41 9.14
C ALA A 38 2.85 -15.70 10.41
N HIS A 39 1.57 -15.83 10.74
CA HIS A 39 0.90 -15.16 11.87
C HIS A 39 0.82 -16.08 13.10
N PHE A 40 1.97 -16.44 13.69
CA PHE A 40 2.03 -17.39 14.81
C PHE A 40 1.59 -16.77 16.13
N ASP A 41 1.74 -15.47 16.27
CA ASP A 41 1.50 -14.66 17.47
C ASP A 41 0.47 -13.52 17.21
N TYR A 42 -0.47 -13.75 16.32
CA TYR A 42 -1.39 -12.70 15.83
C TYR A 42 -2.16 -11.99 16.94
N GLU A 43 -2.67 -12.71 17.92
CA GLU A 43 -3.44 -12.13 19.02
C GLU A 43 -2.55 -11.23 19.89
N GLU A 44 -1.36 -11.71 20.27
CA GLU A 44 -0.39 -10.96 21.05
C GLU A 44 0.11 -9.70 20.31
N TYR A 45 0.37 -9.84 19.00
CA TYR A 45 0.75 -8.70 18.16
C TYR A 45 -0.34 -7.63 18.13
N ARG A 46 -1.61 -8.02 18.04
CA ARG A 46 -2.74 -7.09 18.00
C ARG A 46 -2.96 -6.37 19.33
N GLU A 47 -2.82 -7.07 20.44
CA GLU A 47 -2.95 -6.48 21.77
C GLU A 47 -1.82 -5.50 22.09
N SER A 48 -0.60 -5.79 21.64
CA SER A 48 0.61 -5.05 22.03
C SER A 48 0.90 -3.84 21.16
N ASN A 49 0.55 -3.84 19.86
CA ASN A 49 1.16 -2.90 18.91
C ASN A 49 0.19 -2.00 18.17
N TYR A 50 -0.95 -2.49 17.67
CA TYR A 50 -1.77 -1.69 16.77
C TYR A 50 -3.27 -1.94 16.91
N PRO A 51 -4.09 -0.89 17.05
CA PRO A 51 -5.54 -1.03 16.95
C PRO A 51 -5.93 -1.59 15.57
N LYS A 52 -7.10 -2.23 15.49
CA LYS A 52 -7.62 -2.78 14.24
C LYS A 52 -7.77 -1.67 13.19
N GLY A 53 -6.98 -1.75 12.13
CA GLY A 53 -7.07 -0.86 10.97
C GLY A 53 -8.19 -1.26 10.01
N TYR A 54 -8.21 -0.61 8.84
CA TYR A 54 -9.17 -0.91 7.76
C TYR A 54 -8.85 -2.20 6.99
N PHE A 55 -7.59 -2.67 7.02
CA PHE A 55 -7.15 -3.87 6.32
C PHE A 55 -7.32 -5.10 7.23
N ASP A 56 -8.06 -6.09 6.73
CA ASP A 56 -8.24 -7.37 7.40
C ASP A 56 -7.54 -8.47 6.59
N TYR A 57 -6.51 -9.10 7.18
CA TYR A 57 -5.74 -10.14 6.51
C TYR A 57 -6.61 -11.32 6.04
N THR A 58 -7.69 -11.64 6.78
CA THR A 58 -8.59 -12.75 6.44
C THR A 58 -9.47 -12.42 5.24
N LEU A 59 -9.96 -11.17 5.17
CA LEU A 59 -10.91 -10.72 4.14
C LEU A 59 -10.18 -10.09 2.94
N ASP A 60 -9.16 -9.27 3.21
CA ASP A 60 -8.47 -8.45 2.21
C ASP A 60 -7.08 -8.98 1.86
N GLY A 61 -6.50 -9.86 2.68
CA GLY A 61 -5.15 -10.40 2.51
C GLY A 61 -4.91 -11.06 1.16
N PHE A 62 -3.70 -10.89 0.63
CA PHE A 62 -3.27 -11.33 -0.70
C PHE A 62 -2.63 -12.72 -0.70
N GLY A 63 -2.61 -13.41 0.45
CA GLY A 63 -1.97 -14.70 0.63
C GLY A 63 -2.63 -15.56 1.68
N THR A 64 -2.08 -16.76 1.88
CA THR A 64 -2.53 -17.71 2.89
C THR A 64 -2.01 -17.30 4.26
N ILE A 65 -2.87 -17.33 5.29
CA ILE A 65 -2.49 -17.09 6.68
C ILE A 65 -2.18 -18.42 7.32
N CYS A 66 -0.96 -18.57 7.84
CA CYS A 66 -0.49 -19.73 8.58
C CYS A 66 -0.27 -19.37 10.04
N LYS A 67 -0.85 -20.15 10.94
CA LYS A 67 -0.74 -19.97 12.41
C LYS A 67 0.33 -20.82 13.04
N ASP A 68 0.96 -21.73 12.28
CA ASP A 68 2.02 -22.60 12.71
C ASP A 68 2.98 -22.93 11.56
N ILE A 69 4.13 -23.49 11.93
CA ILE A 69 5.20 -23.82 10.97
C ILE A 69 4.80 -24.92 9.99
N ASN A 70 3.97 -25.87 10.38
CA ASN A 70 3.56 -26.95 9.48
C ASN A 70 2.67 -26.42 8.36
N CYS A 71 1.79 -25.45 8.67
CA CYS A 71 1.01 -24.76 7.67
C CYS A 71 1.92 -24.03 6.67
N VAL A 72 2.96 -23.32 7.13
CA VAL A 72 3.92 -22.63 6.25
C VAL A 72 4.62 -23.62 5.32
N ILE A 73 5.11 -24.73 5.87
CA ILE A 73 5.79 -25.77 5.08
C ILE A 73 4.85 -26.34 4.01
N ASN A 74 3.63 -26.69 4.38
CA ASN A 74 2.64 -27.23 3.45
C ASN A 74 2.28 -26.25 2.32
N GLU A 75 2.13 -24.96 2.65
CA GLU A 75 1.88 -23.93 1.64
C GLU A 75 3.08 -23.69 0.72
N ILE A 76 4.32 -23.77 1.22
CA ILE A 76 5.53 -23.72 0.38
C ILE A 76 5.53 -24.89 -0.62
N LEU A 77 5.28 -26.11 -0.16
CA LEU A 77 5.22 -27.28 -1.02
C LEU A 77 4.11 -27.15 -2.07
N PHE A 78 2.94 -26.67 -1.65
CA PHE A 78 1.84 -26.39 -2.57
C PHE A 78 2.21 -25.37 -3.64
N GLU A 79 2.86 -24.25 -3.29
CA GLU A 79 3.26 -23.22 -4.25
C GLU A 79 4.36 -23.74 -5.21
N LEU A 80 5.29 -24.57 -4.72
CA LEU A 80 6.29 -25.25 -5.55
C LEU A 80 5.64 -26.17 -6.59
N GLU A 81 4.68 -27.00 -6.18
CA GLU A 81 3.95 -27.90 -7.07
C GLU A 81 3.12 -27.16 -8.13
N ASN A 82 2.64 -25.97 -7.79
CA ASN A 82 1.82 -25.12 -8.67
C ASN A 82 2.64 -24.05 -9.40
N ASN A 83 3.98 -24.16 -9.45
CA ASN A 83 4.86 -23.20 -10.14
C ASN A 83 4.66 -21.75 -9.70
N PHE A 84 4.32 -21.51 -8.45
CA PHE A 84 4.09 -20.18 -7.86
C PHE A 84 3.02 -19.37 -8.59
N ILE A 85 1.98 -20.02 -9.11
CA ILE A 85 0.86 -19.36 -9.76
C ILE A 85 -0.09 -18.82 -8.71
N LEU A 86 -0.31 -17.49 -8.71
CA LEU A 86 -1.19 -16.82 -7.75
C LEU A 86 -2.62 -17.40 -7.78
N LYS A 87 -3.14 -17.79 -6.62
CA LYS A 87 -4.51 -18.32 -6.47
C LYS A 87 -5.54 -17.27 -6.89
N LYS A 88 -6.51 -17.63 -7.71
CA LYS A 88 -7.55 -16.71 -8.26
C LYS A 88 -8.27 -15.85 -7.21
N LYS A 89 -8.45 -16.36 -5.99
CA LYS A 89 -9.08 -15.59 -4.90
C LYS A 89 -8.23 -14.40 -4.48
N TYR A 90 -6.90 -14.54 -4.45
CA TYR A 90 -5.97 -13.48 -4.10
C TYR A 90 -5.76 -12.49 -5.24
N GLU A 91 -5.72 -12.97 -6.47
CA GLU A 91 -5.73 -12.11 -7.66
C GLU A 91 -6.93 -11.14 -7.66
N LYS A 92 -8.14 -11.63 -7.34
CA LYS A 92 -9.35 -10.79 -7.23
C LYS A 92 -9.22 -9.75 -6.11
N ARG A 93 -8.63 -10.10 -4.95
CA ARG A 93 -8.42 -9.18 -3.84
C ARG A 93 -7.41 -8.10 -4.19
N ILE A 94 -6.31 -8.46 -4.82
CA ILE A 94 -5.27 -7.55 -5.31
C ILE A 94 -5.88 -6.54 -6.30
N LYS A 95 -6.63 -7.00 -7.30
CA LYS A 95 -7.31 -6.14 -8.28
C LYS A 95 -8.37 -5.22 -7.66
N LYS A 96 -9.01 -5.66 -6.59
CA LYS A 96 -9.94 -4.81 -5.83
C LYS A 96 -9.21 -3.75 -4.99
N PHE A 97 -8.04 -4.09 -4.44
CA PHE A 97 -7.28 -3.23 -3.56
C PHE A 97 -6.53 -2.14 -4.33
N PHE A 98 -5.83 -2.52 -5.40
CA PHE A 98 -5.07 -1.58 -6.22
C PHE A 98 -5.96 -0.99 -7.32
N ALA A 99 -6.28 0.29 -7.23
CA ALA A 99 -7.08 0.98 -8.23
C ALA A 99 -6.41 1.04 -9.61
N PHE A 100 -5.07 1.00 -9.65
CA PHE A 100 -4.28 1.09 -10.88
C PHE A 100 -3.08 0.16 -10.83
N SER A 101 -2.83 -0.57 -11.91
CA SER A 101 -1.67 -1.47 -12.10
C SER A 101 -0.86 -1.17 -13.37
N ASP A 102 -0.95 0.07 -13.89
CA ASP A 102 -0.41 0.49 -15.18
C ASP A 102 0.92 1.25 -15.09
N CYS A 103 1.62 1.16 -13.97
CA CYS A 103 2.91 1.81 -13.69
C CYS A 103 2.90 3.36 -13.78
N ASN A 104 1.73 4.01 -13.82
CA ASN A 104 1.59 5.46 -13.92
C ASN A 104 1.27 6.17 -12.59
N ASN A 105 1.38 5.48 -11.45
CA ASN A 105 1.03 6.04 -10.15
C ASN A 105 1.85 7.28 -9.77
N CYS A 106 3.17 7.26 -10.02
CA CYS A 106 4.04 8.42 -9.78
C CYS A 106 3.60 9.65 -10.57
N LYS A 107 3.23 9.45 -11.85
CA LYS A 107 2.72 10.52 -12.71
C LYS A 107 1.42 11.10 -12.16
N ARG A 108 0.46 10.27 -11.76
CA ARG A 108 -0.81 10.71 -11.16
C ARG A 108 -0.60 11.51 -9.87
N ILE A 109 0.30 11.05 -9.01
CA ILE A 109 0.63 11.76 -7.76
C ILE A 109 1.25 13.12 -8.08
N PHE A 110 2.20 13.17 -8.99
CA PHE A 110 2.85 14.41 -9.42
C PHE A 110 1.84 15.42 -9.99
N GLU A 111 1.00 15.00 -10.93
CA GLU A 111 -0.04 15.84 -11.52
C GLU A 111 -1.03 16.37 -10.46
N ARG A 112 -1.42 15.51 -9.50
CA ARG A 112 -2.31 15.92 -8.41
C ARG A 112 -1.68 16.95 -7.47
N ILE A 113 -0.37 16.85 -7.22
CA ILE A 113 0.36 17.82 -6.38
C ILE A 113 0.47 19.17 -7.08
N ILE A 114 0.76 19.19 -8.39
CA ILE A 114 0.86 20.43 -9.17
C ILE A 114 -0.48 21.12 -9.23
N ASN A 115 -1.53 20.44 -9.66
CA ASN A 115 -2.88 21.01 -9.76
C ASN A 115 -3.37 21.58 -8.42
N LYS A 116 -3.04 20.90 -7.30
CA LYS A 116 -3.39 21.39 -5.97
C LYS A 116 -2.61 22.64 -5.55
N LYS A 117 -1.40 22.84 -6.08
CA LYS A 117 -0.65 24.09 -5.87
C LYS A 117 -1.25 25.26 -6.65
N GLU A 118 -1.73 25.01 -7.87
CA GLU A 118 -2.40 26.03 -8.68
C GLU A 118 -3.72 26.46 -8.04
N GLU A 119 -4.56 25.53 -7.60
CA GLU A 119 -5.79 25.82 -6.86
C GLU A 119 -5.54 26.66 -5.60
N LYS A 120 -4.50 26.32 -4.80
CA LYS A 120 -4.14 27.13 -3.62
C LYS A 120 -3.60 28.51 -3.95
N SER A 121 -2.93 28.67 -5.08
CA SER A 121 -2.46 29.98 -5.55
C SER A 121 -3.64 30.89 -5.93
N GLU A 122 -4.64 30.37 -6.62
CA GLU A 122 -5.88 31.13 -6.93
C GLU A 122 -6.64 31.55 -5.67
N TYR A 123 -6.81 30.65 -4.71
CA TYR A 123 -7.46 30.99 -3.43
C TYR A 123 -6.68 32.07 -2.66
N ASN A 124 -5.35 31.99 -2.63
CA ASN A 124 -4.54 33.01 -1.96
C ASN A 124 -4.66 34.38 -2.62
N ILE A 125 -4.69 34.44 -3.95
CA ILE A 125 -4.89 35.69 -4.68
C ILE A 125 -6.29 36.25 -4.42
N LEU A 126 -7.32 35.42 -4.46
CA LEU A 126 -8.70 35.81 -4.19
C LEU A 126 -8.87 36.36 -2.76
N TYR A 127 -8.26 35.72 -1.76
CA TYR A 127 -8.28 36.20 -0.38
C TYR A 127 -7.54 37.52 -0.21
N VAL A 128 -6.40 37.71 -0.89
CA VAL A 128 -5.69 39.01 -0.88
C VAL A 128 -6.51 40.12 -1.52
N ILE A 129 -7.15 39.85 -2.66
CA ILE A 129 -8.03 40.83 -3.35
C ILE A 129 -9.23 41.16 -2.47
N LEU A 130 -9.89 40.16 -1.87
CA LEU A 130 -11.03 40.35 -0.97
C LEU A 130 -10.63 41.16 0.28
N PHE A 131 -9.46 40.87 0.87
CA PHE A 131 -8.93 41.61 2.01
C PHE A 131 -8.62 43.05 1.68
N LEU A 132 -7.99 43.31 0.54
CA LEU A 132 -7.72 44.70 0.05
C LEU A 132 -9.00 45.45 -0.25
N PHE A 133 -10.02 44.78 -0.78
CA PHE A 133 -11.32 45.40 -1.05
C PHE A 133 -12.07 45.79 0.23
N LEU A 134 -12.08 44.90 1.22
CA LEU A 134 -12.67 45.16 2.54
C LEU A 134 -11.92 46.27 3.27
N PHE A 135 -10.59 46.29 3.17
CA PHE A 135 -9.77 47.36 3.77
C PHE A 135 -10.05 48.74 3.16
N LYS A 136 -10.25 48.80 1.84
CA LYS A 136 -10.68 50.06 1.16
C LYS A 136 -12.05 50.52 1.62
N ILE A 137 -13.02 49.61 1.75
CA ILE A 137 -14.37 49.95 2.23
C ILE A 137 -14.29 50.51 3.66
N PHE A 138 -13.46 49.94 4.52
CA PHE A 138 -13.29 50.39 5.89
C PHE A 138 -12.65 51.79 6.01
N GLN A 139 -11.83 52.18 5.04
CA GLN A 139 -11.25 53.52 4.97
C GLN A 139 -12.25 54.60 4.46
N ILE A 140 -13.29 54.20 3.73
CA ILE A 140 -14.30 55.09 3.17
C ILE A 140 -15.42 55.38 4.18
N ILE A 141 -15.62 54.49 5.15
CA ILE A 141 -16.66 54.59 6.19
C ILE A 141 -16.17 55.38 7.43
N LYS A 142 -14.87 55.73 7.47
CA LYS A 142 -14.28 56.61 8.47
C LYS A 142 -14.18 58.03 7.96
#